data_ecd11981a42eaffcf76b3586c67dc969
#
_entry.id   ecd11981a42eaffcf76b3586c67dc969
#
_cell.length_a   1.000
_cell.length_b   1.000
_cell.length_c   1.000
_cell.angle_alpha   90.00
_cell.angle_beta   90.00
_cell.angle_gamma   90.00
#
_symmetry.space_group_name_H-M   'P 1'
#
loop_
_entity.id
_entity.type
_entity.pdbx_description
1 polymer ?
#
loop_
_entity_poly.entity_id
_entity_poly.type
_entity_poly.pdbx_seq_one_letter_code
_entity_poly.pdbx_strand_id
1 'polypeptide(L)'
;MSIKVFEVLSDMNIGGAGKLLLTRMSLSDKEKFDEQVIIPRGSLLEDEFRNIGYSPVFMKYCKDRSFDIREIINLCKLFKKEAPDIVNAHGCLSARIAAYLARVPVRIYTRHCAFKPSIYMTYRPVKSAIRYFSKLFSTKIIAVADAAKKNLTDVGIDPQMIEVIINGVVAVERYSDEKNRRVRKELGIPEKAFVCGICARLEDAKGIDTLIRAARVLLRSNKDYYFMIVGTGSLKYYLKELTDALGISSRVKFCGFQKDITPYLNCFDVNINCSRGTETSSLALSEGMSIGLPCIASDWGGNPYMVKDGYNGMIYPTDDFISLADCISRIRDDRELYKTLSHNAILRYEDELTALKMTRKTEKLYEELFLTASQRAEEEAVAK
;
A
#
# COMPACT_ATOMS: atom_id res chain seq x y z
N MET A 1 -31.11 -1.76 -9.11
CA MET A 1 -30.73 -2.40 -7.83
C MET A 1 -29.27 -2.05 -7.57
N SER A 2 -28.91 -1.58 -6.37
CA SER A 2 -27.53 -1.41 -5.98
C SER A 2 -26.93 -2.75 -5.54
N ILE A 3 -25.65 -2.97 -5.83
CA ILE A 3 -24.91 -4.18 -5.43
C ILE A 3 -24.49 -4.02 -3.97
N LYS A 4 -24.89 -4.95 -3.11
CA LYS A 4 -24.57 -4.91 -1.68
C LYS A 4 -23.20 -5.52 -1.42
N VAL A 5 -22.23 -4.70 -0.97
CA VAL A 5 -20.84 -5.10 -0.77
C VAL A 5 -20.42 -4.96 0.69
N PHE A 6 -19.83 -6.00 1.24
CA PHE A 6 -19.24 -5.97 2.58
C PHE A 6 -17.71 -6.02 2.48
N GLU A 7 -17.06 -4.95 2.96
CA GLU A 7 -15.62 -4.80 3.05
C GLU A 7 -15.14 -5.16 4.45
N VAL A 8 -14.35 -6.21 4.60
CA VAL A 8 -13.92 -6.73 5.91
C VAL A 8 -12.42 -6.59 6.10
N LEU A 9 -12.00 -5.78 7.06
CA LEU A 9 -10.62 -5.51 7.39
C LEU A 9 -10.35 -5.77 8.87
N SER A 10 -9.29 -6.50 9.24
CA SER A 10 -8.97 -6.86 10.63
C SER A 10 -7.98 -5.92 11.34
N ASP A 11 -7.59 -4.80 10.70
CA ASP A 11 -6.57 -3.88 11.20
C ASP A 11 -7.10 -3.01 12.37
N MET A 12 -6.31 -2.93 13.45
CA MET A 12 -6.57 -2.01 14.58
C MET A 12 -6.01 -0.61 14.32
N ASN A 13 -4.97 -0.50 13.51
CA ASN A 13 -4.24 0.74 13.24
C ASN A 13 -4.51 1.26 11.83
N ILE A 14 -4.21 2.56 11.60
CA ILE A 14 -4.29 3.18 10.28
C ILE A 14 -3.05 2.76 9.48
N GLY A 15 -3.11 1.58 8.87
CA GLY A 15 -2.09 1.06 7.96
C GLY A 15 -2.38 1.36 6.49
N GLY A 16 -1.51 0.88 5.60
CA GLY A 16 -1.68 1.06 4.14
C GLY A 16 -3.00 0.47 3.61
N ALA A 17 -3.39 -0.73 4.07
CA ALA A 17 -4.65 -1.37 3.67
C ALA A 17 -5.87 -0.55 4.09
N GLY A 18 -5.88 -0.04 5.33
CA GLY A 18 -6.97 0.83 5.83
C GLY A 18 -7.08 2.14 5.06
N LYS A 19 -5.95 2.82 4.80
CA LYS A 19 -5.93 4.05 3.99
C LYS A 19 -6.45 3.82 2.57
N LEU A 20 -6.05 2.73 1.94
CA LEU A 20 -6.52 2.38 0.60
C LEU A 20 -8.02 2.10 0.55
N LEU A 21 -8.53 1.35 1.53
CA LEU A 21 -9.95 1.06 1.63
C LEU A 21 -10.77 2.34 1.87
N LEU A 22 -10.32 3.21 2.78
CA LEU A 22 -10.92 4.53 3.00
C LEU A 22 -10.96 5.36 1.71
N THR A 23 -9.83 5.44 1.00
CA THR A 23 -9.72 6.18 -0.25
C THR A 23 -10.65 5.62 -1.32
N ARG A 24 -10.69 4.30 -1.49
CA ARG A 24 -11.56 3.65 -2.46
C ARG A 24 -13.04 3.91 -2.14
N MET A 25 -13.45 3.69 -0.89
CA MET A 25 -14.85 3.88 -0.48
C MET A 25 -15.29 5.36 -0.54
N SER A 26 -14.37 6.31 -0.33
CA SER A 26 -14.69 7.74 -0.49
C SER A 26 -14.98 8.15 -1.94
N LEU A 27 -14.45 7.39 -2.91
CA LEU A 27 -14.62 7.63 -4.35
C LEU A 27 -15.61 6.67 -5.01
N SER A 28 -16.20 5.76 -4.23
CA SER A 28 -17.14 4.75 -4.74
C SER A 28 -18.44 5.38 -5.25
N ASP A 29 -19.00 4.75 -6.29
CA ASP A 29 -20.30 5.10 -6.86
C ASP A 29 -21.42 4.59 -5.95
N LYS A 30 -21.91 5.48 -5.07
CA LYS A 30 -22.95 5.16 -4.07
C LYS A 30 -24.34 4.87 -4.67
N GLU A 31 -24.58 5.19 -5.93
CA GLU A 31 -25.82 4.84 -6.63
C GLU A 31 -25.80 3.37 -7.07
N LYS A 32 -24.61 2.85 -7.40
CA LYS A 32 -24.41 1.47 -7.86
C LYS A 32 -24.09 0.51 -6.73
N PHE A 33 -23.37 0.95 -5.69
CA PHE A 33 -22.86 0.10 -4.63
C PHE A 33 -23.38 0.53 -3.25
N ASP A 34 -24.07 -0.39 -2.56
CA ASP A 34 -24.42 -0.27 -1.14
C ASP A 34 -23.32 -0.94 -0.31
N GLU A 35 -22.33 -0.14 0.10
CA GLU A 35 -21.12 -0.63 0.75
C GLU A 35 -21.20 -0.53 2.27
N GLN A 36 -20.86 -1.62 2.95
CA GLN A 36 -20.74 -1.70 4.40
C GLN A 36 -19.32 -2.12 4.79
N VAL A 37 -18.66 -1.34 5.65
CA VAL A 37 -17.35 -1.69 6.20
C VAL A 37 -17.48 -2.42 7.54
N ILE A 38 -16.67 -3.46 7.72
CA ILE A 38 -16.60 -4.28 8.93
C ILE A 38 -15.17 -4.28 9.45
N ILE A 39 -14.96 -3.69 10.63
CA ILE A 39 -13.63 -3.50 11.26
C ILE A 39 -13.67 -3.98 12.72
N PRO A 40 -12.51 -4.21 13.36
CA PRO A 40 -12.49 -4.54 14.79
C PRO A 40 -13.00 -3.39 15.65
N ARG A 41 -13.71 -3.72 16.72
CA ARG A 41 -14.11 -2.72 17.71
C ARG A 41 -12.89 -2.05 18.35
N GLY A 42 -12.85 -0.71 18.31
CA GLY A 42 -11.75 0.12 18.80
C GLY A 42 -10.61 0.28 17.78
N SER A 43 -10.82 -0.06 16.52
CA SER A 43 -9.88 0.29 15.44
C SER A 43 -9.81 1.80 15.28
N LEU A 44 -8.61 2.34 15.05
CA LEU A 44 -8.39 3.76 14.75
C LEU A 44 -9.01 4.20 13.41
N LEU A 45 -9.48 3.24 12.60
CA LEU A 45 -10.17 3.51 11.34
C LEU A 45 -11.65 3.90 11.54
N GLU A 46 -12.21 3.71 12.73
CA GLU A 46 -13.65 3.97 13.00
C GLU A 46 -14.03 5.41 12.65
N ASP A 47 -13.33 6.39 13.23
CA ASP A 47 -13.61 7.80 13.01
C ASP A 47 -13.36 8.20 11.54
N GLU A 48 -12.33 7.64 10.90
CA GLU A 48 -12.03 7.93 9.51
C GLU A 48 -13.14 7.45 8.57
N PHE A 49 -13.73 6.27 8.80
CA PHE A 49 -14.88 5.79 8.01
C PHE A 49 -16.14 6.62 8.28
N ARG A 50 -16.37 7.03 9.54
CA ARG A 50 -17.49 7.94 9.86
C ARG A 50 -17.36 9.28 9.15
N ASN A 51 -16.16 9.83 9.07
CA ASN A 51 -15.88 11.12 8.41
C ASN A 51 -16.19 11.09 6.90
N ILE A 52 -16.10 9.92 6.25
CA ILE A 52 -16.48 9.76 4.83
C ILE A 52 -17.92 9.25 4.64
N GLY A 53 -18.72 9.21 5.71
CA GLY A 53 -20.16 8.92 5.69
C GLY A 53 -20.53 7.44 5.82
N TYR A 54 -19.63 6.58 6.28
CA TYR A 54 -19.92 5.17 6.55
C TYR A 54 -20.04 4.92 8.05
N SER A 55 -20.97 4.01 8.44
CA SER A 55 -21.13 3.54 9.82
C SER A 55 -20.57 2.14 9.95
N PRO A 56 -19.33 1.96 10.52
CA PRO A 56 -18.71 0.65 10.59
C PRO A 56 -19.50 -0.36 11.44
N VAL A 57 -19.57 -1.61 10.97
CA VAL A 57 -19.98 -2.75 11.78
C VAL A 57 -18.73 -3.33 12.47
N PHE A 58 -18.88 -3.85 13.70
CA PHE A 58 -17.73 -4.23 14.50
C PHE A 58 -17.56 -5.72 14.67
N MET A 59 -16.35 -6.19 14.34
CA MET A 59 -15.83 -7.50 14.77
C MET A 59 -15.42 -7.46 16.26
N LYS A 60 -15.57 -8.61 16.92
CA LYS A 60 -15.27 -8.73 18.36
C LYS A 60 -13.91 -9.38 18.64
N TYR A 61 -13.50 -10.35 17.82
CA TYR A 61 -12.40 -11.27 18.13
C TYR A 61 -11.21 -11.17 17.18
N CYS A 62 -11.37 -10.71 15.95
CA CYS A 62 -10.28 -10.47 15.00
C CYS A 62 -9.73 -9.05 15.17
N LYS A 63 -8.67 -8.91 15.99
CA LYS A 63 -7.93 -7.64 16.21
C LYS A 63 -6.49 -7.89 15.74
N ASP A 64 -6.07 -7.30 14.62
CA ASP A 64 -4.78 -7.55 13.96
C ASP A 64 -4.50 -9.05 13.71
N ARG A 65 -5.56 -9.88 13.67
CA ARG A 65 -5.49 -11.31 13.43
C ARG A 65 -6.37 -11.71 12.27
N SER A 66 -5.83 -12.57 11.41
CA SER A 66 -6.55 -13.06 10.23
C SER A 66 -7.60 -14.12 10.57
N PHE A 67 -7.43 -14.85 11.68
CA PHE A 67 -8.24 -16.04 12.02
C PHE A 67 -8.67 -16.07 13.48
N ASP A 68 -9.97 -16.23 13.71
CA ASP A 68 -10.61 -16.61 14.99
C ASP A 68 -11.93 -17.32 14.69
N ILE A 69 -12.14 -18.52 15.27
CA ILE A 69 -13.32 -19.35 15.00
C ILE A 69 -14.62 -18.71 15.49
N ARG A 70 -14.57 -17.94 16.59
CA ARG A 70 -15.73 -17.22 17.14
C ARG A 70 -16.19 -16.13 16.19
N GLU A 71 -15.22 -15.47 15.53
CA GLU A 71 -15.53 -14.44 14.54
C GLU A 71 -16.13 -15.02 13.26
N ILE A 72 -15.72 -16.26 12.86
CA ILE A 72 -16.37 -16.97 11.75
C ILE A 72 -17.86 -17.13 12.02
N ILE A 73 -18.22 -17.57 13.24
CA ILE A 73 -19.63 -17.77 13.62
C ILE A 73 -20.40 -16.44 13.60
N ASN A 74 -19.81 -15.35 14.13
CA ASN A 74 -20.43 -14.03 14.16
C ASN A 74 -20.64 -13.47 12.76
N LEU A 75 -19.60 -13.48 11.93
CA LEU A 75 -19.68 -12.99 10.56
C LEU A 75 -20.61 -13.85 9.69
N CYS A 76 -20.63 -15.16 9.89
CA CYS A 76 -21.58 -16.04 9.18
C CYS A 76 -23.05 -15.70 9.51
N LYS A 77 -23.36 -15.43 10.79
CA LYS A 77 -24.70 -14.96 11.18
C LYS A 77 -25.05 -13.62 10.55
N LEU A 78 -24.10 -12.69 10.56
CA LEU A 78 -24.26 -11.37 9.96
C LEU A 78 -24.52 -11.49 8.44
N PHE A 79 -23.69 -12.25 7.72
CA PHE A 79 -23.82 -12.40 6.27
C PHE A 79 -25.11 -13.14 5.86
N LYS A 80 -25.57 -14.12 6.67
CA LYS A 80 -26.88 -14.76 6.43
C LYS A 80 -28.06 -13.80 6.64
N LYS A 81 -27.97 -12.92 7.64
CA LYS A 81 -29.02 -11.92 7.93
C LYS A 81 -29.07 -10.84 6.88
N GLU A 82 -27.92 -10.29 6.53
CA GLU A 82 -27.80 -9.12 5.66
C GLU A 82 -27.77 -9.47 4.17
N ALA A 83 -27.49 -10.74 3.84
CA ALA A 83 -27.43 -11.29 2.47
C ALA A 83 -26.63 -10.41 1.49
N PRO A 84 -25.33 -10.09 1.74
CA PRO A 84 -24.55 -9.31 0.80
C PRO A 84 -24.31 -10.09 -0.51
N ASP A 85 -24.28 -9.38 -1.63
CA ASP A 85 -23.93 -9.94 -2.94
C ASP A 85 -22.43 -10.25 -3.01
N ILE A 86 -21.63 -9.38 -2.41
CA ILE A 86 -20.16 -9.44 -2.41
C ILE A 86 -19.62 -9.30 -1.00
N VAL A 87 -18.68 -10.17 -0.62
CA VAL A 87 -17.81 -9.99 0.55
C VAL A 87 -16.37 -9.91 0.07
N ASN A 88 -15.72 -8.76 0.29
CA ASN A 88 -14.28 -8.59 0.05
C ASN A 88 -13.52 -8.59 1.38
N ALA A 89 -12.66 -9.59 1.57
CA ALA A 89 -11.86 -9.77 2.79
C ALA A 89 -10.41 -9.27 2.58
N HIS A 90 -10.04 -8.22 3.29
CA HIS A 90 -8.70 -7.66 3.29
C HIS A 90 -7.82 -8.39 4.32
N GLY A 91 -7.17 -9.47 3.88
CA GLY A 91 -6.31 -10.26 4.76
C GLY A 91 -7.02 -11.09 5.84
N CYS A 92 -8.34 -11.03 5.97
CA CYS A 92 -9.12 -11.68 7.02
C CYS A 92 -9.61 -13.07 6.59
N LEU A 93 -8.95 -14.15 7.06
CA LEU A 93 -9.35 -15.53 6.74
C LEU A 93 -10.71 -15.89 7.36
N SER A 94 -11.02 -15.39 8.56
CA SER A 94 -12.32 -15.62 9.20
C SER A 94 -13.47 -15.12 8.34
N ALA A 95 -13.34 -13.95 7.71
CA ALA A 95 -14.36 -13.40 6.82
C ALA A 95 -14.54 -14.24 5.55
N ARG A 96 -13.46 -14.76 4.97
CA ARG A 96 -13.50 -15.63 3.78
C ARG A 96 -14.27 -16.93 4.09
N ILE A 97 -13.96 -17.58 5.23
CA ILE A 97 -14.63 -18.80 5.67
C ILE A 97 -16.10 -18.51 5.99
N ALA A 98 -16.39 -17.43 6.69
CA ALA A 98 -17.76 -17.03 7.05
C ALA A 98 -18.61 -16.77 5.80
N ALA A 99 -18.07 -16.08 4.80
CA ALA A 99 -18.74 -15.80 3.53
C ALA A 99 -19.07 -17.10 2.76
N TYR A 100 -18.14 -18.07 2.75
CA TYR A 100 -18.39 -19.40 2.19
C TYR A 100 -19.53 -20.14 2.91
N LEU A 101 -19.49 -20.18 4.25
CA LEU A 101 -20.52 -20.84 5.06
C LEU A 101 -21.89 -20.15 4.99
N ALA A 102 -21.91 -18.86 4.76
CA ALA A 102 -23.12 -18.07 4.54
C ALA A 102 -23.64 -18.17 3.10
N ARG A 103 -22.90 -18.83 2.19
CA ARG A 103 -23.23 -18.95 0.76
C ARG A 103 -23.28 -17.60 0.03
N VAL A 104 -22.43 -16.65 0.42
CA VAL A 104 -22.31 -15.38 -0.30
C VAL A 104 -21.88 -15.66 -1.74
N PRO A 105 -22.59 -15.13 -2.76
CA PRO A 105 -22.33 -15.45 -4.17
C PRO A 105 -20.91 -15.09 -4.61
N VAL A 106 -20.47 -13.86 -4.34
CA VAL A 106 -19.15 -13.36 -4.71
C VAL A 106 -18.28 -13.18 -3.46
N ARG A 107 -17.17 -13.91 -3.41
CA ARG A 107 -16.23 -13.91 -2.29
C ARG A 107 -14.86 -13.51 -2.78
N ILE A 108 -14.42 -12.29 -2.44
CA ILE A 108 -13.15 -11.73 -2.87
C ILE A 108 -12.16 -11.76 -1.72
N TYR A 109 -10.90 -12.01 -2.05
CA TYR A 109 -9.78 -11.87 -1.15
C TYR A 109 -8.82 -10.82 -1.69
N THR A 110 -8.65 -9.69 -1.00
CA THR A 110 -7.67 -8.68 -1.36
C THR A 110 -6.37 -8.86 -0.60
N ARG A 111 -5.28 -9.06 -1.36
CA ARG A 111 -3.93 -9.30 -0.85
C ARG A 111 -3.10 -8.03 -0.90
N HIS A 112 -2.84 -7.41 0.26
CA HIS A 112 -2.10 -6.14 0.38
C HIS A 112 -0.58 -6.28 0.53
N CYS A 113 -0.04 -7.48 0.72
CA CYS A 113 1.38 -7.69 0.95
C CYS A 113 1.94 -8.85 0.13
N ALA A 114 3.21 -8.77 -0.22
CA ALA A 114 4.02 -9.89 -0.66
C ALA A 114 5.06 -10.20 0.41
N PHE A 115 5.30 -11.46 0.69
CA PHE A 115 6.35 -11.90 1.61
C PHE A 115 7.06 -13.10 1.00
N LYS A 116 8.30 -13.34 1.40
CA LYS A 116 9.02 -14.54 0.97
C LYS A 116 8.31 -15.77 1.55
N PRO A 117 7.73 -16.65 0.72
CA PRO A 117 7.06 -17.84 1.22
C PRO A 117 8.03 -18.71 2.02
N SER A 118 7.54 -19.30 3.10
CA SER A 118 8.27 -20.39 3.77
C SER A 118 8.51 -21.53 2.79
N ILE A 119 9.65 -22.20 2.87
CA ILE A 119 9.97 -23.35 2.01
C ILE A 119 8.89 -24.44 2.08
N TYR A 120 8.27 -24.61 3.25
CA TYR A 120 7.16 -25.57 3.44
C TYR A 120 5.94 -25.26 2.56
N MET A 121 5.66 -23.98 2.30
CA MET A 121 4.55 -23.54 1.43
C MET A 121 4.80 -23.88 -0.05
N THR A 122 6.02 -24.22 -0.41
CA THR A 122 6.40 -24.56 -1.80
C THR A 122 6.34 -26.06 -2.09
N TYR A 123 6.11 -26.93 -1.09
CA TYR A 123 5.93 -28.38 -1.29
C TYR A 123 4.60 -28.68 -1.98
N ARG A 124 4.62 -29.66 -2.91
CA ARG A 124 3.46 -30.03 -3.73
C ARG A 124 2.17 -30.28 -2.92
N PRO A 125 2.14 -31.09 -1.85
CA PRO A 125 0.90 -31.33 -1.10
C PRO A 125 0.38 -30.05 -0.45
N VAL A 126 1.27 -29.19 0.09
CA VAL A 126 0.86 -27.92 0.71
C VAL A 126 0.32 -26.95 -0.35
N LYS A 127 0.98 -26.82 -1.51
CA LYS A 127 0.45 -26.04 -2.64
C LYS A 127 -0.92 -26.51 -3.10
N SER A 128 -1.13 -27.82 -3.17
CA SER A 128 -2.43 -28.39 -3.56
C SER A 128 -3.50 -28.05 -2.54
N ALA A 129 -3.20 -28.13 -1.24
CA ALA A 129 -4.10 -27.73 -0.18
C ALA A 129 -4.41 -26.21 -0.25
N ILE A 130 -3.39 -25.35 -0.41
CA ILE A 130 -3.57 -23.90 -0.56
C ILE A 130 -4.47 -23.59 -1.78
N ARG A 131 -4.24 -24.25 -2.92
CA ARG A 131 -5.07 -24.11 -4.12
C ARG A 131 -6.50 -24.49 -3.85
N TYR A 132 -6.74 -25.66 -3.24
CA TYR A 132 -8.07 -26.15 -2.92
C TYR A 132 -8.84 -25.20 -2.00
N PHE A 133 -8.25 -24.83 -0.87
CA PHE A 133 -8.89 -23.91 0.08
C PHE A 133 -9.07 -22.49 -0.48
N SER A 134 -8.16 -22.04 -1.34
CA SER A 134 -8.33 -20.74 -2.01
C SER A 134 -9.52 -20.74 -2.96
N LYS A 135 -9.70 -21.80 -3.74
CA LYS A 135 -10.89 -21.98 -4.62
C LYS A 135 -12.18 -22.14 -3.82
N LEU A 136 -12.12 -22.81 -2.66
CA LEU A 136 -13.28 -23.02 -1.82
C LEU A 136 -13.76 -21.70 -1.18
N PHE A 137 -12.84 -20.91 -0.64
CA PHE A 137 -13.19 -19.72 0.13
C PHE A 137 -13.21 -18.42 -0.67
N SER A 138 -12.78 -18.41 -1.92
CA SER A 138 -12.78 -17.20 -2.76
C SER A 138 -13.19 -17.54 -4.19
N THR A 139 -14.04 -16.70 -4.76
CA THR A 139 -14.40 -16.74 -6.19
C THR A 139 -13.36 -15.97 -7.03
N LYS A 140 -12.76 -14.92 -6.49
CA LYS A 140 -11.71 -14.11 -7.09
C LYS A 140 -10.75 -13.60 -6.03
N ILE A 141 -9.52 -13.25 -6.45
CA ILE A 141 -8.49 -12.69 -5.58
C ILE A 141 -7.99 -11.40 -6.23
N ILE A 142 -7.95 -10.30 -5.48
CA ILE A 142 -7.30 -9.06 -5.90
C ILE A 142 -5.87 -9.05 -5.36
N ALA A 143 -4.90 -8.94 -6.25
CA ALA A 143 -3.51 -8.68 -5.92
C ALA A 143 -3.20 -7.20 -6.18
N VAL A 144 -2.71 -6.48 -5.17
CA VAL A 144 -2.47 -5.02 -5.29
C VAL A 144 -1.21 -4.66 -6.07
N ALA A 145 -0.47 -5.65 -6.56
CA ALA A 145 0.70 -5.50 -7.43
C ALA A 145 1.04 -6.84 -8.08
N ASP A 146 1.83 -6.84 -9.17
CA ASP A 146 2.34 -8.06 -9.80
C ASP A 146 3.23 -8.87 -8.84
N ALA A 147 3.98 -8.21 -7.95
CA ALA A 147 4.73 -8.89 -6.89
C ALA A 147 3.81 -9.69 -5.95
N ALA A 148 2.63 -9.19 -5.62
CA ALA A 148 1.64 -9.92 -4.84
C ALA A 148 1.02 -11.09 -5.64
N LYS A 149 0.73 -10.90 -6.94
CA LYS A 149 0.29 -11.96 -7.85
C LYS A 149 1.32 -13.07 -7.93
N LYS A 150 2.60 -12.73 -8.17
CA LYS A 150 3.70 -13.70 -8.19
C LYS A 150 3.78 -14.46 -6.87
N ASN A 151 3.72 -13.77 -5.73
CA ASN A 151 3.74 -14.41 -4.42
C ASN A 151 2.60 -15.41 -4.22
N LEU A 152 1.40 -15.10 -4.69
CA LEU A 152 0.23 -15.99 -4.64
C LEU A 152 0.40 -17.22 -5.55
N THR A 153 0.92 -17.03 -6.76
CA THR A 153 1.17 -18.13 -7.70
C THR A 153 2.29 -19.05 -7.24
N ASP A 154 3.34 -18.50 -6.62
CA ASP A 154 4.46 -19.27 -6.06
C ASP A 154 4.00 -20.27 -4.98
N VAL A 155 2.95 -19.94 -4.22
CA VAL A 155 2.33 -20.85 -3.23
C VAL A 155 1.19 -21.71 -3.81
N GLY A 156 0.97 -21.68 -5.12
CA GLY A 156 0.09 -22.62 -5.83
C GLY A 156 -1.30 -22.10 -6.13
N ILE A 157 -1.60 -20.82 -5.91
CA ILE A 157 -2.90 -20.24 -6.30
C ILE A 157 -2.95 -20.10 -7.83
N ASP A 158 -4.12 -20.44 -8.39
CA ASP A 158 -4.37 -20.40 -9.82
C ASP A 158 -4.32 -18.96 -10.34
N PRO A 159 -3.45 -18.66 -11.33
CA PRO A 159 -3.35 -17.31 -11.91
C PRO A 159 -4.68 -16.75 -12.44
N GLN A 160 -5.59 -17.60 -12.91
CA GLN A 160 -6.91 -17.20 -13.42
C GLN A 160 -7.83 -16.67 -12.31
N MET A 161 -7.59 -17.05 -11.07
CA MET A 161 -8.31 -16.49 -9.92
C MET A 161 -7.84 -15.10 -9.54
N ILE A 162 -6.68 -14.63 -10.05
CA ILE A 162 -6.02 -13.42 -9.57
C ILE A 162 -6.20 -12.28 -10.56
N GLU A 163 -6.82 -11.21 -10.12
CA GLU A 163 -6.86 -9.92 -10.80
C GLU A 163 -5.84 -8.97 -10.18
N VAL A 164 -5.08 -8.25 -11.02
CA VAL A 164 -4.14 -7.25 -10.51
C VAL A 164 -4.77 -5.88 -10.58
N ILE A 165 -5.02 -5.29 -9.42
CA ILE A 165 -5.51 -3.92 -9.28
C ILE A 165 -4.48 -3.15 -8.47
N ILE A 166 -3.66 -2.35 -9.15
CA ILE A 166 -2.59 -1.58 -8.52
C ILE A 166 -3.18 -0.54 -7.57
N ASN A 167 -2.57 -0.39 -6.40
CA ASN A 167 -2.95 0.64 -5.44
C ASN A 167 -2.82 2.04 -6.03
N GLY A 168 -3.84 2.85 -5.83
CA GLY A 168 -3.86 4.25 -6.22
C GLY A 168 -3.98 5.17 -5.02
N VAL A 169 -3.47 6.38 -5.14
CA VAL A 169 -3.56 7.42 -4.11
C VAL A 169 -4.24 8.69 -4.66
N VAL A 170 -4.82 9.49 -3.77
CA VAL A 170 -5.26 10.84 -4.13
C VAL A 170 -4.01 11.71 -4.35
N ALA A 171 -4.05 12.59 -5.34
CA ALA A 171 -2.95 13.53 -5.57
C ALA A 171 -2.68 14.37 -4.31
N VAL A 172 -1.41 14.50 -3.98
CA VAL A 172 -0.98 15.41 -2.92
C VAL A 172 -1.06 16.85 -3.44
N GLU A 173 -1.45 17.79 -2.57
CA GLU A 173 -1.43 19.22 -2.91
C GLU A 173 0.02 19.66 -3.18
N ARG A 174 0.29 20.15 -4.38
CA ARG A 174 1.59 20.75 -4.72
C ARG A 174 1.63 22.18 -4.22
N TYR A 175 2.62 22.51 -3.41
CA TYR A 175 2.79 23.86 -2.88
C TYR A 175 3.43 24.79 -3.92
N SER A 176 3.10 26.11 -3.83
CA SER A 176 3.85 27.14 -4.51
C SER A 176 5.26 27.25 -3.93
N ASP A 177 6.20 27.81 -4.70
CA ASP A 177 7.59 27.98 -4.24
C ASP A 177 7.67 28.83 -2.96
N GLU A 178 6.77 29.82 -2.82
CA GLU A 178 6.70 30.66 -1.61
C GLU A 178 6.24 29.85 -0.40
N LYS A 179 5.13 29.08 -0.53
CA LYS A 179 4.62 28.22 0.53
C LYS A 179 5.66 27.18 0.92
N ASN A 180 6.35 26.59 -0.07
CA ASN A 180 7.39 25.59 0.17
C ASN A 180 8.59 26.18 0.93
N ARG A 181 9.10 27.36 0.54
CA ARG A 181 10.19 28.03 1.28
C ARG A 181 9.81 28.29 2.73
N ARG A 182 8.57 28.75 3.00
CA ARG A 182 8.09 28.96 4.36
C ARG A 182 8.07 27.67 5.17
N VAL A 183 7.53 26.60 4.62
CA VAL A 183 7.46 25.27 5.29
C VAL A 183 8.86 24.71 5.53
N ARG A 184 9.78 24.81 4.55
CA ARG A 184 11.17 24.40 4.74
C ARG A 184 11.83 25.16 5.91
N LYS A 185 11.61 26.49 6.01
CA LYS A 185 12.12 27.31 7.13
C LYS A 185 11.54 26.88 8.47
N GLU A 186 10.22 26.67 8.55
CA GLU A 186 9.53 26.21 9.76
C GLU A 186 10.04 24.82 10.21
N LEU A 187 10.33 23.95 9.25
CA LEU A 187 10.90 22.62 9.51
C LEU A 187 12.42 22.66 9.80
N GLY A 188 13.06 23.83 9.73
CA GLY A 188 14.49 24.00 9.98
C GLY A 188 15.40 23.36 8.92
N ILE A 189 14.91 23.30 7.67
CA ILE A 189 15.68 22.79 6.53
C ILE A 189 16.57 23.93 6.00
N PRO A 190 17.88 23.72 5.79
CA PRO A 190 18.74 24.72 5.19
C PRO A 190 18.26 25.13 3.80
N GLU A 191 18.28 26.44 3.48
CA GLU A 191 17.65 26.99 2.27
C GLU A 191 18.18 26.36 0.96
N LYS A 192 19.48 26.06 0.90
CA LYS A 192 20.13 25.48 -0.29
C LYS A 192 20.22 23.95 -0.26
N ALA A 193 19.62 23.31 0.76
CA ALA A 193 19.73 21.86 0.91
C ALA A 193 18.98 21.12 -0.20
N PHE A 194 19.65 20.10 -0.76
CA PHE A 194 18.99 19.05 -1.53
C PHE A 194 18.43 18.02 -0.56
N VAL A 195 17.10 17.93 -0.50
CA VAL A 195 16.38 17.14 0.50
C VAL A 195 16.04 15.74 -0.02
N CYS A 196 16.68 14.75 0.58
CA CYS A 196 16.41 13.34 0.34
C CYS A 196 15.37 12.85 1.37
N GLY A 197 14.16 12.51 0.94
CA GLY A 197 13.08 12.16 1.83
C GLY A 197 12.62 10.71 1.74
N ILE A 198 12.23 10.15 2.88
CA ILE A 198 11.58 8.84 2.96
C ILE A 198 10.38 8.90 3.91
N CYS A 199 9.22 8.39 3.45
CA CYS A 199 8.01 8.22 4.26
C CYS A 199 7.76 6.73 4.46
N ALA A 200 8.11 6.18 5.64
CA ALA A 200 7.97 4.76 5.92
C ALA A 200 7.86 4.45 7.43
N ARG A 201 7.38 3.26 7.77
CA ARG A 201 7.52 2.73 9.13
C ARG A 201 9.00 2.44 9.41
N LEU A 202 9.47 2.76 10.61
CA LEU A 202 10.85 2.50 11.02
C LEU A 202 11.01 1.04 11.46
N GLU A 203 10.87 0.13 10.50
CA GLU A 203 10.98 -1.32 10.65
C GLU A 203 12.08 -1.87 9.74
N ASP A 204 12.65 -3.02 10.09
CA ASP A 204 13.74 -3.63 9.33
C ASP A 204 13.42 -3.80 7.84
N ALA A 205 12.20 -4.25 7.53
CA ALA A 205 11.74 -4.42 6.16
C ALA A 205 11.78 -3.15 5.29
N LYS A 206 11.96 -1.95 5.89
CA LYS A 206 12.01 -0.66 5.18
C LYS A 206 13.42 -0.16 4.89
N GLY A 207 14.46 -0.81 5.43
CA GLY A 207 15.85 -0.58 5.07
C GLY A 207 16.37 0.85 5.27
N ILE A 208 15.86 1.59 6.27
CA ILE A 208 16.19 3.02 6.47
C ILE A 208 17.66 3.21 6.85
N ASP A 209 18.29 2.22 7.45
CA ASP A 209 19.72 2.20 7.73
C ASP A 209 20.56 2.29 6.45
N THR A 210 20.08 1.74 5.31
CA THR A 210 20.71 1.89 4.00
C THR A 210 20.76 3.37 3.58
N LEU A 211 19.66 4.12 3.76
CA LEU A 211 19.63 5.56 3.49
C LEU A 211 20.60 6.33 4.40
N ILE A 212 20.65 6.00 5.70
CA ILE A 212 21.54 6.67 6.66
C ILE A 212 23.01 6.40 6.30
N ARG A 213 23.37 5.21 5.85
CA ARG A 213 24.73 4.89 5.37
C ARG A 213 25.05 5.63 4.06
N ALA A 214 24.12 5.71 3.11
CA ALA A 214 24.26 6.51 1.90
C ALA A 214 24.44 8.00 2.23
N ALA A 215 23.69 8.52 3.20
CA ALA A 215 23.84 9.89 3.70
C ALA A 215 25.26 10.18 4.17
N ARG A 216 25.89 9.25 4.92
CA ARG A 216 27.29 9.41 5.36
C ARG A 216 28.26 9.50 4.18
N VAL A 217 28.04 8.72 3.11
CA VAL A 217 28.87 8.77 1.89
C VAL A 217 28.73 10.15 1.22
N LEU A 218 27.50 10.62 1.01
CA LEU A 218 27.20 11.90 0.34
C LEU A 218 27.73 13.11 1.11
N LEU A 219 27.59 13.11 2.42
CA LEU A 219 28.04 14.23 3.26
C LEU A 219 29.56 14.40 3.34
N ARG A 220 30.36 13.39 2.91
CA ARG A 220 31.81 13.53 2.76
C ARG A 220 32.20 14.46 1.59
N SER A 221 31.33 14.66 0.62
CA SER A 221 31.60 15.51 -0.57
C SER A 221 31.35 17.01 -0.36
N ASN A 222 31.14 17.47 0.88
CA ASN A 222 30.83 18.86 1.25
C ASN A 222 29.64 19.48 0.51
N LYS A 223 28.72 18.66 -0.02
CA LYS A 223 27.50 19.14 -0.67
C LYS A 223 26.39 19.35 0.35
N ASP A 224 25.44 20.24 0.06
CA ASP A 224 24.32 20.59 0.94
C ASP A 224 23.19 19.54 0.83
N TYR A 225 23.45 18.34 1.31
CA TYR A 225 22.40 17.33 1.48
C TYR A 225 21.71 17.46 2.84
N TYR A 226 20.41 17.17 2.85
CA TYR A 226 19.60 17.05 4.05
C TYR A 226 18.69 15.84 3.93
N PHE A 227 18.55 15.08 4.99
CA PHE A 227 17.78 13.83 4.96
C PHE A 227 16.59 13.93 5.90
N MET A 228 15.39 13.63 5.38
CA MET A 228 14.16 13.64 6.17
C MET A 228 13.55 12.23 6.23
N ILE A 229 13.32 11.75 7.45
CA ILE A 229 12.75 10.44 7.74
C ILE A 229 11.41 10.67 8.43
N VAL A 230 10.33 10.46 7.67
CA VAL A 230 8.94 10.64 8.13
C VAL A 230 8.35 9.28 8.48
N GLY A 231 7.97 9.10 9.74
CA GLY A 231 7.40 7.87 10.25
C GLY A 231 7.92 7.49 11.63
N THR A 232 7.41 6.40 12.17
CA THR A 232 7.84 5.82 13.45
C THR A 232 7.85 4.29 13.35
N GLY A 233 8.47 3.62 14.30
CA GLY A 233 8.55 2.17 14.35
C GLY A 233 9.54 1.67 15.37
N SER A 234 9.72 0.35 15.45
CA SER A 234 10.54 -0.34 16.45
C SER A 234 12.03 0.05 16.39
N LEU A 235 12.54 0.39 15.19
CA LEU A 235 13.95 0.75 14.99
C LEU A 235 14.28 2.22 15.23
N LYS A 236 13.33 3.05 15.71
CA LYS A 236 13.55 4.50 15.89
C LYS A 236 14.82 4.84 16.68
N TYR A 237 15.06 4.17 17.79
CA TYR A 237 16.24 4.44 18.65
C TYR A 237 17.52 3.97 17.96
N TYR A 238 17.54 2.76 17.42
CA TYR A 238 18.67 2.22 16.66
C TYR A 238 19.10 3.15 15.51
N LEU A 239 18.15 3.64 14.72
CA LEU A 239 18.43 4.52 13.59
C LEU A 239 18.99 5.88 14.03
N LYS A 240 18.55 6.42 15.16
CA LYS A 240 19.14 7.64 15.75
C LYS A 240 20.56 7.39 16.21
N GLU A 241 20.81 6.34 16.97
CA GLU A 241 22.16 5.95 17.41
C GLU A 241 23.09 5.75 16.21
N LEU A 242 22.60 5.17 15.10
CA LEU A 242 23.37 5.02 13.88
C LEU A 242 23.75 6.38 13.28
N THR A 243 22.84 7.37 13.26
CA THR A 243 23.18 8.73 12.78
C THR A 243 24.22 9.43 13.65
N ASP A 244 24.14 9.23 14.98
CA ASP A 244 25.10 9.78 15.95
C ASP A 244 26.48 9.14 15.78
N ALA A 245 26.53 7.80 15.70
CA ALA A 245 27.77 7.05 15.49
C ALA A 245 28.48 7.41 14.16
N LEU A 246 27.68 7.73 13.13
CA LEU A 246 28.22 8.18 11.84
C LEU A 246 28.57 9.68 11.79
N GLY A 247 28.23 10.45 12.84
CA GLY A 247 28.51 11.89 12.93
C GLY A 247 27.71 12.75 11.94
N ILE A 248 26.47 12.35 11.62
CA ILE A 248 25.62 13.03 10.63
C ILE A 248 24.28 13.54 11.20
N SER A 249 24.06 13.49 12.49
CA SER A 249 22.79 13.80 13.16
C SER A 249 22.28 15.21 12.85
N SER A 250 23.16 16.18 12.61
CA SER A 250 22.79 17.56 12.23
C SER A 250 22.18 17.67 10.82
N ARG A 251 22.34 16.64 9.99
CA ARG A 251 21.85 16.58 8.61
C ARG A 251 20.72 15.56 8.38
N VAL A 252 20.32 14.84 9.43
CA VAL A 252 19.24 13.83 9.38
C VAL A 252 18.13 14.21 10.35
N LYS A 253 16.94 14.46 9.83
CA LYS A 253 15.77 14.84 10.63
C LYS A 253 14.77 13.68 10.70
N PHE A 254 14.52 13.20 11.92
CA PHE A 254 13.43 12.27 12.21
C PHE A 254 12.17 13.05 12.55
N CYS A 255 11.19 13.03 11.64
CA CYS A 255 9.95 13.81 11.77
C CYS A 255 8.86 13.12 12.59
N GLY A 256 9.06 11.85 12.98
CA GLY A 256 8.03 11.06 13.66
C GLY A 256 6.85 10.68 12.75
N PHE A 257 5.82 10.08 13.33
CA PHE A 257 4.58 9.80 12.60
C PHE A 257 3.85 11.10 12.28
N GLN A 258 3.43 11.22 11.04
CA GLN A 258 2.64 12.36 10.56
C GLN A 258 1.34 11.84 9.92
N LYS A 259 0.20 12.38 10.35
CA LYS A 259 -1.10 12.06 9.75
C LYS A 259 -1.21 12.68 8.35
N ASP A 260 -0.77 13.92 8.21
CA ASP A 260 -0.62 14.65 6.96
C ASP A 260 0.87 14.72 6.57
N ILE A 261 1.23 14.07 5.47
CA ILE A 261 2.59 14.05 4.95
C ILE A 261 2.83 15.10 3.87
N THR A 262 1.79 15.84 3.47
CA THR A 262 1.84 16.86 2.40
C THR A 262 2.97 17.90 2.61
N PRO A 263 3.13 18.50 3.81
CA PRO A 263 4.20 19.46 4.03
C PRO A 263 5.60 18.87 3.87
N TYR A 264 5.76 17.62 4.24
CA TYR A 264 7.06 16.93 4.18
C TYR A 264 7.41 16.53 2.75
N LEU A 265 6.47 15.95 2.00
CA LEU A 265 6.67 15.58 0.60
C LEU A 265 7.02 16.81 -0.24
N ASN A 266 6.35 17.96 -0.02
CA ASN A 266 6.67 19.20 -0.73
C ASN A 266 8.08 19.76 -0.39
N CYS A 267 8.67 19.35 0.72
CA CYS A 267 10.05 19.70 1.07
C CYS A 267 11.10 18.81 0.42
N PHE A 268 10.73 17.63 -0.10
CA PHE A 268 11.68 16.72 -0.74
C PHE A 268 12.09 17.21 -2.13
N ASP A 269 13.32 16.92 -2.50
CA ASP A 269 13.81 17.02 -3.87
C ASP A 269 13.86 15.65 -4.54
N VAL A 270 13.96 14.56 -3.75
CA VAL A 270 13.88 13.17 -4.20
C VAL A 270 13.15 12.33 -3.16
N ASN A 271 12.27 11.43 -3.63
CA ASN A 271 11.50 10.53 -2.79
C ASN A 271 12.12 9.12 -2.83
N ILE A 272 12.46 8.57 -1.67
CA ILE A 272 13.27 7.36 -1.56
C ILE A 272 12.49 6.22 -0.91
N ASN A 273 12.67 4.99 -1.43
CA ASN A 273 12.17 3.76 -0.84
C ASN A 273 13.30 2.73 -0.77
N CYS A 274 13.73 2.40 0.45
CA CYS A 274 14.81 1.46 0.71
C CYS A 274 14.33 0.05 1.10
N SER A 275 13.08 -0.30 0.80
CA SER A 275 12.49 -1.56 1.27
C SER A 275 13.31 -2.79 0.85
N ARG A 276 13.47 -3.72 1.81
CA ARG A 276 14.12 -5.04 1.66
C ARG A 276 13.23 -6.20 2.14
N GLY A 277 11.97 -5.90 2.45
CA GLY A 277 11.00 -6.85 3.02
C GLY A 277 9.67 -6.87 2.29
N THR A 278 8.60 -6.51 3.00
CA THR A 278 7.22 -6.62 2.52
C THR A 278 6.79 -5.39 1.70
N GLU A 279 7.27 -5.24 0.48
CA GLU A 279 6.85 -4.14 -0.41
C GLU A 279 6.07 -4.68 -1.61
N THR A 280 4.92 -4.07 -1.90
CA THR A 280 4.09 -4.41 -3.06
C THR A 280 3.90 -3.20 -3.97
N SER A 281 3.18 -2.20 -3.47
CA SER A 281 2.87 -0.97 -4.18
C SER A 281 2.97 0.17 -3.17
N SER A 282 4.10 0.86 -3.18
CA SER A 282 4.43 1.90 -2.21
C SER A 282 3.53 3.12 -2.39
N LEU A 283 2.65 3.38 -1.41
CA LEU A 283 1.80 4.57 -1.42
C LEU A 283 2.66 5.84 -1.36
N ALA A 284 3.73 5.84 -0.55
CA ALA A 284 4.62 6.98 -0.41
C ALA A 284 5.33 7.34 -1.73
N LEU A 285 5.70 6.35 -2.57
CA LEU A 285 6.21 6.62 -3.91
C LEU A 285 5.14 7.24 -4.80
N SER A 286 3.92 6.69 -4.80
CA SER A 286 2.80 7.24 -5.58
C SER A 286 2.44 8.66 -5.17
N GLU A 287 2.39 8.93 -3.86
CA GLU A 287 2.14 10.27 -3.29
C GLU A 287 3.23 11.26 -3.74
N GLY A 288 4.50 10.88 -3.71
CA GLY A 288 5.60 11.71 -4.22
C GLY A 288 5.53 11.93 -5.74
N MET A 289 5.21 10.89 -6.51
CA MET A 289 5.05 10.99 -7.96
C MET A 289 3.92 11.97 -8.36
N SER A 290 2.85 12.05 -7.56
CA SER A 290 1.70 12.93 -7.83
C SER A 290 2.06 14.42 -7.83
N ILE A 291 3.15 14.81 -7.17
CA ILE A 291 3.69 16.17 -7.16
C ILE A 291 4.99 16.32 -7.97
N GLY A 292 5.38 15.27 -8.69
CA GLY A 292 6.54 15.29 -9.59
C GLY A 292 7.88 15.07 -8.88
N LEU A 293 7.93 14.37 -7.74
CA LEU A 293 9.21 13.99 -7.15
C LEU A 293 9.85 12.85 -7.93
N PRO A 294 11.09 12.99 -8.42
CA PRO A 294 11.86 11.85 -8.87
C PRO A 294 11.97 10.80 -7.76
N CYS A 295 11.86 9.54 -8.11
CA CYS A 295 11.89 8.45 -7.15
C CYS A 295 13.20 7.66 -7.21
N ILE A 296 13.73 7.24 -6.06
CA ILE A 296 14.80 6.24 -6.00
C ILE A 296 14.28 5.07 -5.16
N ALA A 297 14.38 3.86 -5.70
CA ALA A 297 13.89 2.69 -5.00
C ALA A 297 14.86 1.51 -5.12
N SER A 298 14.85 0.64 -4.08
CA SER A 298 15.53 -0.65 -4.16
C SER A 298 14.88 -1.54 -5.23
N ASP A 299 15.59 -2.51 -5.74
CA ASP A 299 15.10 -3.53 -6.69
C ASP A 299 14.17 -4.56 -6.03
N TRP A 300 13.70 -4.32 -4.80
CA TRP A 300 12.90 -5.24 -4.01
C TRP A 300 11.40 -5.18 -4.33
N GLY A 301 10.79 -6.36 -4.40
CA GLY A 301 9.33 -6.53 -4.41
C GLY A 301 8.64 -5.83 -5.56
N GLY A 302 7.72 -4.91 -5.25
CA GLY A 302 6.98 -4.13 -6.24
C GLY A 302 7.64 -2.82 -6.66
N ASN A 303 8.78 -2.47 -6.09
CA ASN A 303 9.49 -1.22 -6.40
C ASN A 303 9.84 -1.08 -7.89
N PRO A 304 10.36 -2.12 -8.60
CA PRO A 304 10.67 -2.02 -10.04
C PRO A 304 9.44 -1.81 -10.94
N TYR A 305 8.24 -2.12 -10.44
CA TYR A 305 7.02 -1.77 -11.13
C TYR A 305 6.66 -0.30 -10.95
N MET A 306 6.83 0.22 -9.72
CA MET A 306 6.51 1.61 -9.37
C MET A 306 7.50 2.58 -10.03
N VAL A 307 8.79 2.28 -9.94
CA VAL A 307 9.89 3.07 -10.49
C VAL A 307 10.49 2.34 -11.68
N LYS A 308 10.31 2.91 -12.87
CA LYS A 308 10.96 2.44 -14.10
C LYS A 308 12.32 3.15 -14.18
N ASP A 309 13.40 2.38 -14.11
CA ASP A 309 14.77 2.91 -14.09
C ASP A 309 15.05 3.82 -15.28
N GLY A 310 15.60 5.01 -15.03
CA GLY A 310 15.88 6.03 -16.04
C GLY A 310 14.62 6.75 -16.60
N TYR A 311 13.41 6.35 -16.23
CA TYR A 311 12.18 6.98 -16.73
C TYR A 311 11.56 7.95 -15.70
N ASN A 312 11.03 7.47 -14.58
CA ASN A 312 10.42 8.27 -13.51
C ASN A 312 11.23 8.23 -12.20
N GLY A 313 12.42 7.67 -12.25
CA GLY A 313 13.31 7.50 -11.12
C GLY A 313 14.47 6.59 -11.43
N MET A 314 15.14 6.12 -10.39
CA MET A 314 16.28 5.22 -10.48
C MET A 314 16.10 4.01 -9.55
N ILE A 315 16.57 2.85 -9.99
CA ILE A 315 16.60 1.62 -9.21
C ILE A 315 18.03 1.32 -8.77
N TYR A 316 18.21 0.89 -7.53
CA TYR A 316 19.48 0.44 -7.00
C TYR A 316 19.36 -0.96 -6.35
N PRO A 317 20.45 -1.75 -6.29
CA PRO A 317 20.43 -3.07 -5.66
C PRO A 317 20.09 -2.98 -4.17
N THR A 318 19.20 -3.83 -3.69
CA THR A 318 18.76 -3.88 -2.30
C THR A 318 19.95 -3.91 -1.33
N ASP A 319 19.90 -3.08 -0.29
CA ASP A 319 20.95 -2.90 0.73
C ASP A 319 22.28 -2.28 0.25
N ASP A 320 22.41 -1.94 -1.04
CA ASP A 320 23.60 -1.26 -1.56
C ASP A 320 23.52 0.25 -1.37
N PHE A 321 24.02 0.73 -0.23
CA PHE A 321 24.03 2.15 0.11
C PHE A 321 25.00 2.98 -0.77
N ILE A 322 25.99 2.35 -1.43
CA ILE A 322 26.89 3.05 -2.37
C ILE A 322 26.15 3.38 -3.66
N SER A 323 25.46 2.39 -4.25
CA SER A 323 24.61 2.62 -5.43
C SER A 323 23.48 3.58 -5.15
N LEU A 324 22.88 3.54 -3.94
CA LEU A 324 21.88 4.55 -3.53
C LEU A 324 22.47 5.97 -3.50
N ALA A 325 23.68 6.12 -2.95
CA ALA A 325 24.36 7.43 -2.91
C ALA A 325 24.70 7.93 -4.34
N ASP A 326 25.11 7.04 -5.25
CA ASP A 326 25.34 7.40 -6.66
C ASP A 326 24.04 7.89 -7.33
N CYS A 327 22.93 7.15 -7.18
CA CYS A 327 21.63 7.56 -7.72
C CYS A 327 21.21 8.94 -7.22
N ILE A 328 21.36 9.22 -5.92
CA ILE A 328 21.04 10.54 -5.32
C ILE A 328 21.94 11.63 -5.92
N SER A 329 23.26 11.37 -6.03
CA SER A 329 24.23 12.33 -6.58
C SER A 329 23.93 12.68 -8.03
N ARG A 330 23.62 11.67 -8.86
CA ARG A 330 23.28 11.84 -10.28
C ARG A 330 22.04 12.71 -10.46
N ILE A 331 20.97 12.43 -9.73
CA ILE A 331 19.73 13.24 -9.82
C ILE A 331 19.98 14.68 -9.37
N ARG A 332 20.81 14.89 -8.33
CA ARG A 332 21.15 16.23 -7.85
C ARG A 332 22.02 17.02 -8.83
N ASP A 333 23.02 16.36 -9.41
CA ASP A 333 24.06 17.02 -10.19
C ASP A 333 23.66 17.22 -11.67
N ASP A 334 22.69 16.42 -12.18
CA ASP A 334 22.17 16.52 -13.54
C ASP A 334 20.75 17.11 -13.54
N ARG A 335 20.65 18.41 -13.85
CA ARG A 335 19.38 19.15 -13.86
C ARG A 335 18.42 18.68 -14.95
N GLU A 336 18.93 18.24 -16.10
CA GLU A 336 18.06 17.78 -17.19
C GLU A 336 17.51 16.38 -16.89
N LEU A 337 18.33 15.52 -16.30
CA LEU A 337 17.87 14.24 -15.75
C LEU A 337 16.78 14.48 -14.68
N TYR A 338 17.01 15.38 -13.71
CA TYR A 338 16.02 15.72 -12.69
C TYR A 338 14.67 16.13 -13.30
N LYS A 339 14.67 17.07 -14.26
CA LYS A 339 13.45 17.52 -14.92
C LYS A 339 12.71 16.40 -15.66
N THR A 340 13.47 15.57 -16.37
CA THR A 340 12.92 14.42 -17.10
C THR A 340 12.25 13.43 -16.15
N LEU A 341 12.95 13.03 -15.09
CA LEU A 341 12.40 12.11 -14.10
C LEU A 341 11.19 12.69 -13.36
N SER A 342 11.25 13.99 -13.04
CA SER A 342 10.14 14.72 -12.39
C SER A 342 8.88 14.76 -13.25
N HIS A 343 9.01 15.11 -14.53
CA HIS A 343 7.91 15.11 -15.47
C HIS A 343 7.30 13.71 -15.63
N ASN A 344 8.13 12.72 -15.84
CA ASN A 344 7.70 11.35 -16.02
C ASN A 344 7.12 10.72 -14.75
N ALA A 345 7.49 11.21 -13.55
CA ALA A 345 6.85 10.81 -12.30
C ALA A 345 5.36 11.20 -12.29
N ILE A 346 5.03 12.42 -12.74
CA ILE A 346 3.63 12.86 -12.89
C ILE A 346 2.90 11.97 -13.90
N LEU A 347 3.47 11.76 -15.08
CA LEU A 347 2.86 10.90 -16.11
C LEU A 347 2.61 9.48 -15.59
N ARG A 348 3.57 8.91 -14.84
CA ARG A 348 3.43 7.58 -14.24
C ARG A 348 2.29 7.53 -13.23
N TYR A 349 2.17 8.58 -12.37
CA TYR A 349 1.07 8.71 -11.43
C TYR A 349 -0.27 8.79 -12.15
N GLU A 350 -0.40 9.70 -13.12
CA GLU A 350 -1.64 9.93 -13.86
C GLU A 350 -2.07 8.70 -14.65
N ASP A 351 -1.13 7.96 -15.21
CA ASP A 351 -1.41 6.78 -16.03
C ASP A 351 -1.98 5.61 -15.22
N GLU A 352 -1.42 5.29 -14.04
CA GLU A 352 -1.79 4.04 -13.37
C GLU A 352 -2.06 4.16 -11.85
N LEU A 353 -1.59 5.24 -11.19
CA LEU A 353 -1.49 5.27 -9.73
C LEU A 353 -2.52 6.17 -9.06
N THR A 354 -3.53 6.65 -9.78
CA THR A 354 -4.58 7.49 -9.20
C THR A 354 -5.60 6.64 -8.44
N ALA A 355 -6.07 7.16 -7.30
CA ALA A 355 -7.13 6.54 -6.51
C ALA A 355 -8.40 6.27 -7.32
N LEU A 356 -8.77 7.18 -8.23
CA LEU A 356 -9.94 7.03 -9.08
C LEU A 356 -9.81 5.82 -10.01
N LYS A 357 -8.64 5.62 -10.67
CA LYS A 357 -8.41 4.46 -11.54
C LYS A 357 -8.47 3.15 -10.76
N MET A 358 -7.88 3.09 -9.56
CA MET A 358 -7.99 1.93 -8.67
C MET A 358 -9.45 1.64 -8.32
N THR A 359 -10.22 2.67 -7.93
CA THR A 359 -11.64 2.53 -7.56
C THR A 359 -12.45 1.99 -8.73
N ARG A 360 -12.33 2.60 -9.92
CA ARG A 360 -13.08 2.17 -11.11
C ARG A 360 -12.74 0.75 -11.58
N LYS A 361 -11.48 0.34 -11.48
CA LYS A 361 -11.07 -1.05 -11.76
C LYS A 361 -11.69 -2.04 -10.76
N THR A 362 -11.77 -1.66 -9.48
CA THR A 362 -12.40 -2.49 -8.45
C THR A 362 -13.90 -2.60 -8.66
N GLU A 363 -14.58 -1.49 -8.92
CA GLU A 363 -16.01 -1.45 -9.22
C GLU A 363 -16.37 -2.29 -10.44
N LYS A 364 -15.60 -2.14 -11.52
CA LYS A 364 -15.78 -2.95 -12.74
C LYS A 364 -15.68 -4.45 -12.43
N LEU A 365 -14.69 -4.85 -11.63
CA LEU A 365 -14.56 -6.25 -11.22
C LEU A 365 -15.76 -6.71 -10.38
N TYR A 366 -16.28 -5.87 -9.49
CA TYR A 366 -17.47 -6.19 -8.70
C TYR A 366 -18.71 -6.38 -9.59
N GLU A 367 -18.95 -5.48 -10.54
CA GLU A 367 -20.04 -5.58 -11.52
C GLU A 367 -19.94 -6.89 -12.34
N GLU A 368 -18.78 -7.20 -12.90
CA GLU A 368 -18.54 -8.41 -13.69
C GLU A 368 -18.80 -9.70 -12.90
N LEU A 369 -18.31 -9.74 -11.64
CA LEU A 369 -18.49 -10.90 -10.80
C LEU A 369 -19.95 -11.06 -10.32
N PHE A 370 -20.63 -9.96 -10.02
CA PHE A 370 -22.04 -9.95 -9.64
C PHE A 370 -22.92 -10.47 -10.78
N LEU A 371 -22.74 -9.93 -12.01
CA LEU A 371 -23.48 -10.37 -13.18
C LEU A 371 -23.28 -11.87 -13.47
N THR A 372 -22.03 -12.33 -13.39
CA THR A 372 -21.71 -13.75 -13.58
C THR A 372 -22.39 -14.64 -12.52
N ALA A 373 -22.44 -14.19 -11.27
CA ALA A 373 -23.09 -14.94 -10.19
C ALA A 373 -24.62 -14.96 -10.35
N SER A 374 -25.22 -13.86 -10.78
CA SER A 374 -26.66 -13.74 -11.03
C SER A 374 -27.10 -14.64 -12.18
N GLN A 375 -26.38 -14.66 -13.30
CA GLN A 375 -26.65 -15.54 -14.44
C GLN A 375 -26.62 -17.03 -14.04
N ARG A 376 -25.62 -17.45 -13.25
CA ARG A 376 -25.55 -18.84 -12.75
C ARG A 376 -26.73 -19.20 -11.84
N ALA A 377 -27.15 -18.25 -10.99
CA ALA A 377 -28.30 -18.48 -10.13
C ALA A 377 -29.60 -18.64 -10.91
N GLU A 378 -29.81 -17.89 -12.00
CA GLU A 378 -30.93 -18.03 -12.90
C GLU A 378 -30.90 -19.35 -13.66
N GLU A 379 -29.74 -19.76 -14.19
CA GLU A 379 -29.58 -21.05 -14.87
C GLU A 379 -29.87 -22.22 -13.94
N GLU A 380 -29.41 -22.19 -12.66
CA GLU A 380 -29.68 -23.19 -11.67
C GLU A 380 -31.17 -23.23 -11.24
N ALA A 381 -31.87 -22.10 -11.27
CA ALA A 381 -33.29 -22.01 -10.97
C ALA A 381 -34.15 -22.59 -12.11
N VAL A 382 -33.73 -22.40 -13.36
CA VAL A 382 -34.41 -22.96 -14.54
C VAL A 382 -34.20 -24.47 -14.68
N ALA A 383 -33.06 -24.98 -14.18
CA ALA A 383 -32.72 -26.41 -14.24
C ALA A 383 -33.39 -27.28 -13.16
N LYS A 384 -34.08 -26.67 -12.20
CA LYS A 384 -34.85 -27.31 -11.12
C LYS A 384 -36.33 -27.30 -11.42
#